data_3542415eab88f413b140328c743dc4da
#
_entry.id   3542415eab88f413b140328c743dc4da
#
_cell.length_a   1.000
_cell.length_b   1.000
_cell.length_c   1.000
_cell.angle_alpha   90.00
_cell.angle_beta   90.00
_cell.angle_gamma   90.00
#
_symmetry.space_group_name_H-M   'P 1'
#
loop_
_entity.id
_entity.type
_entity.pdbx_description
1 polymer ?
#
loop_
_entity_poly.entity_id
_entity_poly.type
_entity_poly.pdbx_seq_one_letter_code
_entity_poly.pdbx_strand_id
1 'polypeptide(L)'
;MKNIRNFCIIAHIDHGKSTLADRLIEYTATVDKRLMENQVLDDMDLEKERGITIKSHAIQMQYKGYTLNLIDTPGHVDFSYEVSRSIAACEGALLIVDASQGVQAQTISNLYMALEHDLEIIPVMNKCDMDSAMPEKVEDEIIDLLGCKREEILRCSAKTGDGVPEILDAIIERIAPPVGDPEAPLQCLVFDSVFNPFRGIIAYFKVVNGTMHSGDRVRFFNTGKEYDADEIGVLKLGMQPTKSISAGNVGYIISGIKTSTEVKVGDTITHVARPCVEAIEGFEEAKPMVFAGVYPIEAEDFEDLRASLEKLQLNDAALTFQPESSVALGFGFRCGFLGLLHMEIVQERLDREFDMDVITTVPNVSYKVYTKDGEMHEVHNPAGMPDVTVIDRIEEPYIRASVITTSNFIGPIMTLCLGKRGELVKQEYISGDRMEILYDMPLGEIVIDFYDKLKSISKGYASFDWHHNGFRPSNLVKLDILLNGEQVDALSTLTHRDNAESFGRRMCEKLKELLPRQQFDIAIQAAIGAKIIARETVKQVRKDVLAKCYGGDVSRKRKLLEKQKKGKKRMKQIGNVEVPQIILNNVERH
;
A
#
# COMPACT_ATOMS: atom_id res chain seq x y z
N MET A 1 -21.51 -24.16 16.74
CA MET A 1 -20.53 -24.19 15.62
C MET A 1 -21.10 -24.71 14.30
N LYS A 2 -21.94 -25.76 14.25
CA LYS A 2 -22.45 -26.32 12.96
C LYS A 2 -23.13 -25.29 12.04
N ASN A 3 -23.73 -24.25 12.60
CA ASN A 3 -24.45 -23.22 11.86
C ASN A 3 -23.64 -21.91 11.69
N ILE A 4 -22.32 -21.94 11.87
CA ILE A 4 -21.44 -20.80 11.64
C ILE A 4 -20.70 -20.98 10.33
N ARG A 5 -20.54 -19.90 9.55
CA ARG A 5 -19.72 -19.82 8.35
C ARG A 5 -18.89 -18.56 8.38
N ASN A 6 -17.57 -18.69 8.37
CA ASN A 6 -16.65 -17.56 8.26
C ASN A 6 -16.06 -17.55 6.86
N PHE A 7 -16.22 -16.47 6.16
CA PHE A 7 -15.77 -16.35 4.78
C PHE A 7 -15.29 -14.94 4.47
N CYS A 8 -14.42 -14.86 3.48
CA CYS A 8 -13.95 -13.59 2.93
C CYS A 8 -14.35 -13.47 1.44
N ILE A 9 -14.19 -12.27 0.92
CA ILE A 9 -14.37 -12.00 -0.50
C ILE A 9 -13.01 -11.61 -1.07
N ILE A 10 -12.51 -12.37 -2.03
CA ILE A 10 -11.28 -12.11 -2.75
C ILE A 10 -11.60 -11.74 -4.21
N ALA A 11 -11.00 -10.67 -4.69
CA ALA A 11 -11.27 -10.13 -6.01
C ALA A 11 -10.12 -9.26 -6.50
N HIS A 12 -10.03 -9.09 -7.81
CA HIS A 12 -9.27 -7.98 -8.38
C HIS A 12 -9.98 -6.64 -8.16
N ILE A 13 -9.23 -5.53 -8.24
CA ILE A 13 -9.77 -4.17 -8.16
C ILE A 13 -10.88 -4.01 -9.22
N ASP A 14 -11.95 -3.31 -8.88
CA ASP A 14 -13.12 -3.03 -9.73
C ASP A 14 -13.94 -4.26 -10.17
N HIS A 15 -13.69 -5.48 -9.68
CA HIS A 15 -14.51 -6.65 -9.97
C HIS A 15 -15.86 -6.66 -9.23
N GLY A 16 -16.11 -5.67 -8.36
CA GLY A 16 -17.39 -5.45 -7.68
C GLY A 16 -17.51 -6.12 -6.31
N LYS A 17 -16.38 -6.30 -5.61
CA LYS A 17 -16.28 -6.85 -4.26
C LYS A 17 -17.21 -6.13 -3.25
N SER A 18 -17.01 -4.82 -3.03
CA SER A 18 -17.81 -4.02 -2.07
C SER A 18 -19.28 -3.98 -2.46
N THR A 19 -19.59 -3.93 -3.76
CA THR A 19 -20.99 -3.98 -4.24
C THR A 19 -21.64 -5.31 -3.92
N LEU A 20 -20.92 -6.44 -4.04
CA LEU A 20 -21.47 -7.75 -3.67
C LEU A 20 -21.66 -7.85 -2.15
N ALA A 21 -20.70 -7.36 -1.36
CA ALA A 21 -20.83 -7.30 0.09
C ALA A 21 -22.08 -6.53 0.52
N ASP A 22 -22.35 -5.36 -0.09
CA ASP A 22 -23.58 -4.58 0.13
C ASP A 22 -24.85 -5.41 -0.15
N ARG A 23 -24.87 -6.18 -1.24
CA ARG A 23 -26.04 -7.02 -1.60
C ARG A 23 -26.25 -8.16 -0.63
N LEU A 24 -25.15 -8.80 -0.15
CA LEU A 24 -25.25 -9.86 0.88
C LEU A 24 -25.84 -9.28 2.19
N ILE A 25 -25.39 -8.10 2.60
CA ILE A 25 -25.88 -7.39 3.80
C ILE A 25 -27.36 -7.00 3.64
N GLU A 26 -27.74 -6.46 2.49
CA GLU A 26 -29.12 -6.07 2.18
C GLU A 26 -30.04 -7.28 2.17
N TYR A 27 -29.66 -8.35 1.48
CA TYR A 27 -30.48 -9.55 1.34
C TYR A 27 -30.70 -10.28 2.66
N THR A 28 -29.70 -10.29 3.53
CA THR A 28 -29.80 -10.85 4.88
C THR A 28 -30.51 -9.93 5.88
N ALA A 29 -30.95 -8.73 5.45
CA ALA A 29 -31.58 -7.72 6.28
C ALA A 29 -30.77 -7.41 7.57
N THR A 30 -29.45 -7.49 7.49
CA THR A 30 -28.54 -7.24 8.62
C THR A 30 -28.52 -5.77 9.01
N VAL A 31 -28.75 -4.89 8.04
CA VAL A 31 -28.84 -3.44 8.18
C VAL A 31 -30.23 -2.96 7.74
N ASP A 32 -30.81 -1.98 8.47
CA ASP A 32 -32.08 -1.38 8.07
C ASP A 32 -31.92 -0.73 6.68
N LYS A 33 -32.89 -0.97 5.77
CA LYS A 33 -32.90 -0.40 4.42
C LYS A 33 -32.71 1.12 4.36
N ARG A 34 -33.06 1.83 5.44
CA ARG A 34 -32.91 3.28 5.55
C ARG A 34 -31.46 3.72 5.81
N LEU A 35 -30.62 2.80 6.31
CA LEU A 35 -29.21 3.01 6.63
C LEU A 35 -28.29 2.39 5.57
N MET A 36 -28.86 1.72 4.55
CA MET A 36 -28.08 1.20 3.45
C MET A 36 -27.60 2.32 2.54
N GLU A 37 -26.31 2.48 2.46
CA GLU A 37 -25.59 3.34 1.52
C GLU A 37 -24.77 2.47 0.57
N ASN A 38 -24.23 3.05 -0.50
CA ASN A 38 -23.27 2.35 -1.34
C ASN A 38 -21.96 2.19 -0.58
N GLN A 39 -21.35 1.02 -0.67
CA GLN A 39 -20.09 0.69 0.02
C GLN A 39 -20.25 0.88 1.54
N VAL A 40 -21.27 0.25 2.11
CA VAL A 40 -21.65 0.43 3.52
C VAL A 40 -20.58 -0.06 4.51
N LEU A 41 -19.68 -0.93 4.09
CA LEU A 41 -18.53 -1.40 4.87
C LEU A 41 -17.30 -0.50 4.75
N ASP A 42 -17.22 0.31 3.71
CA ASP A 42 -16.10 1.23 3.52
C ASP A 42 -16.32 2.47 4.43
N ASP A 43 -15.66 2.50 5.58
CA ASP A 43 -15.87 3.53 6.61
C ASP A 43 -15.14 4.84 6.31
N MET A 44 -14.09 4.80 5.49
CA MET A 44 -13.31 5.99 5.14
C MET A 44 -13.88 6.66 3.87
N ASP A 45 -13.98 7.98 3.90
CA ASP A 45 -14.33 8.75 2.70
C ASP A 45 -13.35 8.46 1.54
N LEU A 46 -12.09 8.23 1.87
CA LEU A 46 -11.03 7.89 0.93
C LEU A 46 -11.26 6.54 0.22
N GLU A 47 -11.78 5.53 0.91
CA GLU A 47 -12.17 4.25 0.32
C GLU A 47 -13.29 4.44 -0.71
N LYS A 48 -14.32 5.23 -0.35
CA LYS A 48 -15.46 5.52 -1.23
C LYS A 48 -15.06 6.34 -2.45
N GLU A 49 -14.19 7.34 -2.28
CA GLU A 49 -13.70 8.17 -3.39
C GLU A 49 -12.83 7.40 -4.37
N ARG A 50 -11.95 6.54 -3.87
CA ARG A 50 -11.03 5.74 -4.69
C ARG A 50 -11.65 4.43 -5.20
N GLY A 51 -12.79 4.02 -4.64
CA GLY A 51 -13.46 2.76 -4.97
C GLY A 51 -12.68 1.51 -4.56
N ILE A 52 -11.83 1.61 -3.53
CA ILE A 52 -10.99 0.52 -3.03
C ILE A 52 -11.19 0.36 -1.52
N THR A 53 -11.25 -0.87 -1.05
CA THR A 53 -11.17 -1.16 0.38
C THR A 53 -9.70 -1.06 0.82
N ILE A 54 -9.43 -0.24 1.82
CA ILE A 54 -8.10 -0.04 2.39
C ILE A 54 -7.93 -0.93 3.62
N LYS A 55 -8.95 -0.99 4.47
CA LYS A 55 -8.96 -1.73 5.71
C LYS A 55 -9.97 -2.87 5.69
N SER A 56 -9.61 -4.00 6.30
CA SER A 56 -10.53 -5.14 6.43
C SER A 56 -11.67 -4.82 7.38
N HIS A 57 -12.89 -5.17 7.00
CA HIS A 57 -14.08 -5.01 7.83
C HIS A 57 -14.75 -6.35 8.05
N ALA A 58 -15.14 -6.63 9.30
CA ALA A 58 -15.88 -7.83 9.64
C ALA A 58 -17.34 -7.50 9.95
N ILE A 59 -18.27 -8.30 9.42
CA ILE A 59 -19.69 -8.16 9.70
C ILE A 59 -20.36 -9.51 9.89
N GLN A 60 -21.21 -9.60 10.91
CA GLN A 60 -22.01 -10.79 11.20
C GLN A 60 -23.42 -10.65 10.65
N MET A 61 -23.82 -11.59 9.82
CA MET A 61 -25.15 -11.69 9.20
C MET A 61 -25.89 -12.93 9.70
N GLN A 62 -27.23 -12.93 9.56
CA GLN A 62 -28.06 -14.09 9.85
C GLN A 62 -28.84 -14.49 8.60
N TYR A 63 -28.73 -15.76 8.19
CA TYR A 63 -29.45 -16.26 7.03
C TYR A 63 -29.86 -17.71 7.22
N LYS A 64 -31.17 -18.01 7.05
CA LYS A 64 -31.77 -19.35 7.19
C LYS A 64 -31.34 -20.11 8.47
N GLY A 65 -31.16 -19.38 9.61
CA GLY A 65 -30.72 -19.97 10.88
C GLY A 65 -29.22 -20.21 11.01
N TYR A 66 -28.44 -19.74 10.02
CA TYR A 66 -26.97 -19.73 10.07
C TYR A 66 -26.44 -18.34 10.44
N THR A 67 -25.32 -18.35 11.15
CA THR A 67 -24.53 -17.17 11.41
C THR A 67 -23.43 -17.09 10.36
N LEU A 68 -23.42 -16.05 9.55
CA LEU A 68 -22.46 -15.80 8.49
C LEU A 68 -21.56 -14.64 8.92
N ASN A 69 -20.27 -14.88 9.11
CA ASN A 69 -19.28 -13.86 9.40
C ASN A 69 -18.53 -13.57 8.10
N LEU A 70 -18.80 -12.42 7.49
CA LEU A 70 -18.05 -11.90 6.35
C LEU A 70 -16.87 -11.08 6.87
N ILE A 71 -15.67 -11.35 6.37
CA ILE A 71 -14.50 -10.50 6.52
C ILE A 71 -14.18 -9.92 5.14
N ASP A 72 -14.52 -8.65 4.94
CA ASP A 72 -14.20 -7.95 3.70
C ASP A 72 -12.72 -7.61 3.64
N THR A 73 -12.07 -7.86 2.49
CA THR A 73 -10.62 -7.75 2.33
C THR A 73 -10.25 -6.67 1.33
N PRO A 74 -9.11 -5.97 1.49
CA PRO A 74 -8.56 -5.14 0.42
C PRO A 74 -8.33 -5.93 -0.87
N GLY A 75 -8.41 -5.24 -2.02
CA GLY A 75 -8.15 -5.86 -3.33
C GLY A 75 -6.77 -5.53 -3.93
N HIS A 76 -6.01 -4.60 -3.34
CA HIS A 76 -4.77 -4.10 -3.92
C HIS A 76 -3.53 -4.82 -3.36
N VAL A 77 -2.50 -5.01 -4.20
CA VAL A 77 -1.25 -5.69 -3.84
C VAL A 77 -0.54 -5.09 -2.63
N ASP A 78 -0.56 -3.77 -2.46
CA ASP A 78 0.06 -3.10 -1.32
C ASP A 78 -0.55 -3.56 0.02
N PHE A 79 -1.80 -4.05 0.00
CA PHE A 79 -2.51 -4.54 1.18
C PHE A 79 -2.58 -6.08 1.27
N SER A 80 -1.72 -6.80 0.55
CA SER A 80 -1.67 -8.28 0.60
C SER A 80 -1.51 -8.84 2.01
N TYR A 81 -0.82 -8.11 2.89
CA TYR A 81 -0.70 -8.43 4.30
C TYR A 81 -2.05 -8.40 5.05
N GLU A 82 -2.91 -7.41 4.78
CA GLU A 82 -4.27 -7.33 5.32
C GLU A 82 -5.14 -8.49 4.80
N VAL A 83 -4.98 -8.82 3.51
CA VAL A 83 -5.69 -9.95 2.87
C VAL A 83 -5.31 -11.27 3.53
N SER A 84 -4.03 -11.53 3.73
CA SER A 84 -3.55 -12.77 4.37
C SER A 84 -4.12 -12.98 5.78
N ARG A 85 -4.20 -11.93 6.59
CA ARG A 85 -4.80 -11.99 7.93
C ARG A 85 -6.29 -12.32 7.91
N SER A 86 -7.00 -11.69 7.00
CA SER A 86 -8.44 -11.89 6.83
C SER A 86 -8.75 -13.31 6.36
N ILE A 87 -7.95 -13.82 5.42
CA ILE A 87 -8.04 -15.19 4.90
C ILE A 87 -7.84 -16.21 6.05
N ALA A 88 -6.83 -16.04 6.89
CA ALA A 88 -6.55 -16.96 8.01
C ALA A 88 -7.68 -17.01 9.05
N ALA A 89 -8.55 -16.03 9.11
CA ALA A 89 -9.72 -16.04 9.99
C ALA A 89 -10.96 -16.73 9.38
N CYS A 90 -10.86 -17.23 8.14
CA CYS A 90 -11.99 -17.80 7.39
C CYS A 90 -11.82 -19.32 7.15
N GLU A 91 -12.92 -19.98 6.81
CA GLU A 91 -13.00 -21.36 6.33
C GLU A 91 -13.31 -21.42 4.82
N GLY A 92 -13.72 -20.30 4.21
CA GLY A 92 -13.99 -20.24 2.76
C GLY A 92 -13.82 -18.84 2.20
N ALA A 93 -13.73 -18.76 0.88
CA ALA A 93 -13.60 -17.53 0.13
C ALA A 93 -14.51 -17.50 -1.09
N LEU A 94 -15.16 -16.35 -1.31
CA LEU A 94 -15.82 -16.04 -2.58
C LEU A 94 -14.77 -15.46 -3.53
N LEU A 95 -14.45 -16.17 -4.61
CA LEU A 95 -13.55 -15.67 -5.65
C LEU A 95 -14.38 -14.96 -6.72
N ILE A 96 -14.32 -13.62 -6.74
CA ILE A 96 -15.09 -12.82 -7.70
C ILE A 96 -14.27 -12.56 -8.96
N VAL A 97 -14.87 -12.88 -10.10
CA VAL A 97 -14.33 -12.60 -11.43
C VAL A 97 -15.34 -11.77 -12.22
N ASP A 98 -14.90 -10.66 -12.80
CA ASP A 98 -15.72 -9.81 -13.66
C ASP A 98 -15.97 -10.50 -15.02
N ALA A 99 -17.24 -10.68 -15.40
CA ALA A 99 -17.65 -11.31 -16.65
C ALA A 99 -17.16 -10.57 -17.91
N SER A 100 -16.77 -9.31 -17.82
CA SER A 100 -16.25 -8.51 -18.93
C SER A 100 -14.72 -8.49 -19.01
N GLN A 101 -14.03 -8.65 -17.85
CA GLN A 101 -12.57 -8.57 -17.76
C GLN A 101 -11.90 -9.95 -17.63
N GLY A 102 -12.60 -10.95 -17.04
CA GLY A 102 -12.07 -12.28 -16.76
C GLY A 102 -11.04 -12.32 -15.65
N VAL A 103 -10.24 -13.39 -15.61
CA VAL A 103 -9.20 -13.60 -14.59
C VAL A 103 -8.08 -12.56 -14.72
N GLN A 104 -7.66 -11.98 -13.59
CA GLN A 104 -6.64 -10.94 -13.49
C GLN A 104 -5.52 -11.36 -12.52
N ALA A 105 -4.37 -10.65 -12.51
CA ALA A 105 -3.20 -11.05 -11.71
C ALA A 105 -3.51 -11.18 -10.21
N GLN A 106 -4.21 -10.21 -9.62
CA GLN A 106 -4.60 -10.27 -8.21
C GLN A 106 -5.63 -11.38 -7.91
N THR A 107 -6.43 -11.78 -8.90
CA THR A 107 -7.31 -12.95 -8.76
C THR A 107 -6.49 -14.20 -8.47
N ILE A 108 -5.39 -14.38 -9.20
CA ILE A 108 -4.51 -15.54 -9.06
C ILE A 108 -3.74 -15.47 -7.74
N SER A 109 -3.13 -14.33 -7.40
CA SER A 109 -2.35 -14.20 -6.16
C SER A 109 -3.21 -14.41 -4.92
N ASN A 110 -4.40 -13.80 -4.89
CA ASN A 110 -5.33 -13.96 -3.77
C ASN A 110 -5.86 -15.39 -3.66
N LEU A 111 -6.08 -16.06 -4.82
CA LEU A 111 -6.45 -17.47 -4.85
C LEU A 111 -5.36 -18.34 -4.23
N TYR A 112 -4.09 -18.15 -4.61
CA TYR A 112 -2.99 -18.94 -4.02
C TYR A 112 -2.88 -18.72 -2.51
N MET A 113 -3.00 -17.49 -2.02
CA MET A 113 -3.05 -17.23 -0.57
C MET A 113 -4.21 -17.98 0.11
N ALA A 114 -5.39 -18.00 -0.51
CA ALA A 114 -6.54 -18.72 0.04
C ALA A 114 -6.31 -20.24 0.07
N LEU A 115 -5.67 -20.80 -0.95
CA LEU A 115 -5.34 -22.23 -1.05
C LEU A 115 -4.24 -22.63 -0.05
N GLU A 116 -3.26 -21.76 0.24
CA GLU A 116 -2.25 -21.99 1.28
C GLU A 116 -2.86 -22.12 2.69
N HIS A 117 -4.03 -21.51 2.89
CA HIS A 117 -4.81 -21.62 4.14
C HIS A 117 -5.93 -22.65 4.08
N ASP A 118 -5.94 -23.56 3.07
CA ASP A 118 -6.93 -24.63 2.90
C ASP A 118 -8.39 -24.12 2.86
N LEU A 119 -8.64 -22.92 2.33
CA LEU A 119 -10.00 -22.38 2.22
C LEU A 119 -10.79 -23.06 1.10
N GLU A 120 -12.08 -23.30 1.36
CA GLU A 120 -13.04 -23.68 0.30
C GLU A 120 -13.29 -22.47 -0.61
N ILE A 121 -13.05 -22.65 -1.92
CA ILE A 121 -13.20 -21.58 -2.91
C ILE A 121 -14.53 -21.71 -3.64
N ILE A 122 -15.35 -20.67 -3.56
CA ILE A 122 -16.61 -20.56 -4.31
C ILE A 122 -16.40 -19.55 -5.44
N PRO A 123 -16.32 -20.00 -6.71
CA PRO A 123 -16.17 -19.08 -7.83
C PRO A 123 -17.49 -18.36 -8.13
N VAL A 124 -17.40 -17.03 -8.22
CA VAL A 124 -18.53 -16.14 -8.51
C VAL A 124 -18.18 -15.26 -9.70
N MET A 125 -18.91 -15.41 -10.80
CA MET A 125 -18.79 -14.53 -11.96
C MET A 125 -19.78 -13.38 -11.83
N ASN A 126 -19.25 -12.16 -11.63
CA ASN A 126 -20.02 -10.95 -11.40
C ASN A 126 -20.16 -10.09 -12.67
N LYS A 127 -21.06 -9.13 -12.64
CA LYS A 127 -21.39 -8.18 -13.71
C LYS A 127 -21.94 -8.85 -14.97
N CYS A 128 -22.69 -9.93 -14.80
CA CYS A 128 -23.33 -10.65 -15.93
C CYS A 128 -24.41 -9.81 -16.63
N ASP A 129 -24.82 -8.68 -16.04
CA ASP A 129 -25.77 -7.70 -16.60
C ASP A 129 -25.16 -6.78 -17.67
N MET A 130 -23.85 -6.76 -17.82
CA MET A 130 -23.18 -5.87 -18.76
C MET A 130 -23.25 -6.39 -20.21
N ASP A 131 -23.47 -5.49 -21.17
CA ASP A 131 -23.45 -5.83 -22.61
C ASP A 131 -22.08 -6.36 -23.08
N SER A 132 -21.00 -5.99 -22.37
CA SER A 132 -19.63 -6.43 -22.62
C SER A 132 -19.27 -7.76 -21.94
N ALA A 133 -20.20 -8.37 -21.20
CA ALA A 133 -19.95 -9.63 -20.52
C ALA A 133 -19.69 -10.77 -21.52
N MET A 134 -18.72 -11.62 -21.22
CA MET A 134 -18.33 -12.79 -22.00
C MET A 134 -18.43 -14.06 -21.14
N PRO A 135 -19.63 -14.46 -20.68
CA PRO A 135 -19.77 -15.48 -19.65
C PRO A 135 -19.10 -16.82 -20.01
N GLU A 136 -19.28 -17.32 -21.19
CA GLU A 136 -18.73 -18.63 -21.62
C GLU A 136 -17.19 -18.61 -21.58
N LYS A 137 -16.58 -17.54 -22.09
CA LYS A 137 -15.13 -17.37 -22.10
C LYS A 137 -14.56 -17.27 -20.67
N VAL A 138 -15.21 -16.47 -19.81
CA VAL A 138 -14.75 -16.26 -18.43
C VAL A 138 -14.95 -17.52 -17.58
N GLU A 139 -16.03 -18.29 -17.83
CA GLU A 139 -16.18 -19.60 -17.19
C GLU A 139 -15.05 -20.56 -17.57
N ASP A 140 -14.66 -20.59 -18.84
CA ASP A 140 -13.52 -21.42 -19.28
C ASP A 140 -12.23 -20.99 -18.57
N GLU A 141 -11.97 -19.68 -18.44
CA GLU A 141 -10.82 -19.16 -17.68
C GLU A 141 -10.85 -19.60 -16.20
N ILE A 142 -12.02 -19.57 -15.56
CA ILE A 142 -12.20 -20.01 -14.15
C ILE A 142 -12.00 -21.52 -14.03
N ILE A 143 -12.52 -22.31 -14.98
CA ILE A 143 -12.35 -23.76 -15.01
C ILE A 143 -10.88 -24.14 -15.17
N ASP A 144 -10.17 -23.46 -16.09
CA ASP A 144 -8.74 -23.69 -16.30
C ASP A 144 -7.93 -23.35 -15.04
N LEU A 145 -8.32 -22.32 -14.30
CA LEU A 145 -7.64 -21.88 -13.09
C LEU A 145 -7.89 -22.78 -11.87
N LEU A 146 -9.16 -23.20 -11.65
CA LEU A 146 -9.59 -23.91 -10.44
C LEU A 146 -9.73 -25.42 -10.64
N GLY A 147 -9.85 -25.90 -11.88
CA GLY A 147 -10.19 -27.29 -12.17
C GLY A 147 -11.62 -27.66 -11.75
N CYS A 148 -12.50 -26.67 -11.51
CA CYS A 148 -13.89 -26.88 -11.11
C CYS A 148 -14.81 -27.22 -12.29
N LYS A 149 -16.02 -27.67 -11.99
CA LYS A 149 -17.05 -27.88 -13.02
C LYS A 149 -17.76 -26.56 -13.30
N ARG A 150 -18.28 -26.41 -14.54
CA ARG A 150 -19.04 -25.23 -14.96
C ARG A 150 -20.25 -24.93 -14.07
N GLU A 151 -20.93 -25.99 -13.60
CA GLU A 151 -22.10 -25.88 -12.73
C GLU A 151 -21.76 -25.36 -11.31
N GLU A 152 -20.50 -25.37 -10.94
CA GLU A 152 -20.03 -24.88 -9.65
C GLU A 152 -19.79 -23.37 -9.64
N ILE A 153 -19.72 -22.74 -10.84
CA ILE A 153 -19.53 -21.31 -11.02
C ILE A 153 -20.88 -20.61 -10.88
N LEU A 154 -20.98 -19.69 -9.92
CA LEU A 154 -22.19 -18.91 -9.68
C LEU A 154 -22.17 -17.64 -10.51
N ARG A 155 -23.21 -17.42 -11.32
CA ARG A 155 -23.39 -16.19 -12.09
C ARG A 155 -24.17 -15.19 -11.26
N CYS A 156 -23.69 -13.94 -11.22
CA CYS A 156 -24.41 -12.89 -10.51
C CYS A 156 -24.26 -11.51 -11.17
N SER A 157 -25.11 -10.60 -10.75
CA SER A 157 -24.94 -9.17 -10.89
C SER A 157 -25.12 -8.51 -9.53
N ALA A 158 -24.03 -8.10 -8.90
CA ALA A 158 -24.08 -7.37 -7.65
C ALA A 158 -24.84 -6.03 -7.80
N LYS A 159 -24.89 -5.46 -9.00
CA LYS A 159 -25.64 -4.23 -9.29
C LYS A 159 -27.14 -4.44 -9.23
N THR A 160 -27.67 -5.51 -9.83
CA THR A 160 -29.11 -5.80 -9.88
C THR A 160 -29.59 -6.65 -8.71
N GLY A 161 -28.70 -7.39 -8.06
CA GLY A 161 -29.01 -8.36 -7.01
C GLY A 161 -29.29 -9.78 -7.53
N ASP A 162 -29.19 -10.01 -8.84
CA ASP A 162 -29.42 -11.32 -9.43
C ASP A 162 -28.29 -12.30 -9.02
N GLY A 163 -28.64 -13.52 -8.65
CA GLY A 163 -27.71 -14.57 -8.24
C GLY A 163 -27.23 -14.48 -6.79
N VAL A 164 -27.62 -13.44 -6.02
CA VAL A 164 -27.19 -13.27 -4.63
C VAL A 164 -27.76 -14.33 -3.68
N PRO A 165 -29.03 -14.76 -3.80
CA PRO A 165 -29.57 -15.87 -3.01
C PRO A 165 -28.81 -17.17 -3.19
N GLU A 166 -28.41 -17.49 -4.43
CA GLU A 166 -27.66 -18.69 -4.79
C GLU A 166 -26.25 -18.65 -4.17
N ILE A 167 -25.63 -17.49 -4.10
CA ILE A 167 -24.33 -17.30 -3.40
C ILE A 167 -24.49 -17.57 -1.91
N LEU A 168 -25.53 -17.02 -1.25
CA LEU A 168 -25.80 -17.25 0.17
C LEU A 168 -26.08 -18.72 0.47
N ASP A 169 -26.81 -19.42 -0.41
CA ASP A 169 -27.07 -20.84 -0.27
C ASP A 169 -25.77 -21.67 -0.46
N ALA A 170 -24.94 -21.32 -1.43
CA ALA A 170 -23.65 -21.96 -1.65
C ALA A 170 -22.68 -21.77 -0.46
N ILE A 171 -22.67 -20.60 0.18
CA ILE A 171 -21.88 -20.36 1.40
C ILE A 171 -22.28 -21.35 2.50
N ILE A 172 -23.59 -21.56 2.72
CA ILE A 172 -24.09 -22.49 3.73
C ILE A 172 -23.72 -23.93 3.38
N GLU A 173 -23.86 -24.32 2.11
CA GLU A 173 -23.74 -25.71 1.65
C GLU A 173 -22.28 -26.14 1.49
N ARG A 174 -21.41 -25.27 0.94
CA ARG A 174 -20.04 -25.63 0.55
C ARG A 174 -19.02 -25.32 1.63
N ILE A 175 -19.11 -24.17 2.32
CA ILE A 175 -18.14 -23.83 3.34
C ILE A 175 -18.34 -24.67 4.57
N ALA A 176 -17.28 -25.30 5.05
CA ALA A 176 -17.30 -26.11 6.25
C ALA A 176 -17.55 -25.24 7.51
N PRO A 177 -18.21 -25.77 8.54
CA PRO A 177 -18.28 -25.07 9.81
C PRO A 177 -16.88 -24.98 10.45
N PRO A 178 -16.59 -23.92 11.24
CA PRO A 178 -15.34 -23.81 11.95
C PRO A 178 -15.12 -25.00 12.90
N VAL A 179 -13.86 -25.42 13.01
CA VAL A 179 -13.44 -26.51 13.91
C VAL A 179 -12.96 -25.91 15.23
N GLY A 180 -13.33 -26.50 16.37
CA GLY A 180 -12.91 -26.07 17.70
C GLY A 180 -13.76 -26.69 18.80
N ASP A 181 -13.36 -26.50 20.05
CA ASP A 181 -14.05 -27.00 21.24
C ASP A 181 -14.40 -25.83 22.18
N PRO A 182 -15.71 -25.51 22.40
CA PRO A 182 -16.11 -24.46 23.31
C PRO A 182 -15.71 -24.66 24.78
N GLU A 183 -15.45 -25.90 25.19
CA GLU A 183 -15.04 -26.28 26.56
C GLU A 183 -13.53 -26.32 26.75
N ALA A 184 -12.74 -26.22 25.67
CA ALA A 184 -11.28 -26.20 25.76
C ALA A 184 -10.77 -24.86 26.37
N PRO A 185 -9.48 -24.78 26.75
CA PRO A 185 -8.86 -23.49 27.09
C PRO A 185 -9.03 -22.48 25.99
N LEU A 186 -9.29 -21.22 26.37
CA LEU A 186 -9.52 -20.13 25.41
C LEU A 186 -8.29 -19.92 24.51
N GLN A 187 -8.55 -19.89 23.21
CA GLN A 187 -7.61 -19.50 22.18
C GLN A 187 -8.34 -18.60 21.17
N CYS A 188 -7.99 -17.30 21.12
CA CYS A 188 -8.51 -16.40 20.12
C CYS A 188 -7.36 -15.85 19.29
N LEU A 189 -7.49 -15.88 17.97
CA LEU A 189 -6.56 -15.25 17.03
C LEU A 189 -6.95 -13.80 16.79
N VAL A 190 -6.07 -12.86 17.12
CA VAL A 190 -6.25 -11.43 16.79
C VAL A 190 -5.87 -11.25 15.32
N PHE A 191 -6.82 -10.88 14.46
CA PHE A 191 -6.56 -10.67 13.04
C PHE A 191 -6.50 -9.19 12.64
N ASP A 192 -7.08 -8.27 13.45
CA ASP A 192 -6.99 -6.83 13.23
C ASP A 192 -7.19 -6.04 14.53
N SER A 193 -6.87 -4.74 14.52
CA SER A 193 -7.13 -3.83 15.64
C SER A 193 -7.37 -2.39 15.16
N VAL A 194 -8.20 -1.66 15.93
CA VAL A 194 -8.51 -0.26 15.68
C VAL A 194 -8.35 0.54 16.97
N PHE A 195 -7.73 1.68 16.89
CA PHE A 195 -7.64 2.61 18.02
C PHE A 195 -8.85 3.54 18.06
N ASN A 196 -9.47 3.61 19.22
CA ASN A 196 -10.55 4.57 19.51
C ASN A 196 -10.07 5.51 20.62
N PRO A 197 -10.10 6.86 20.43
CA PRO A 197 -9.60 7.83 21.42
C PRO A 197 -10.25 7.71 22.80
N PHE A 198 -11.48 7.21 22.87
CA PHE A 198 -12.25 7.11 24.12
C PHE A 198 -12.19 5.73 24.76
N ARG A 199 -12.03 4.67 23.95
CA ARG A 199 -12.10 3.26 24.38
C ARG A 199 -10.73 2.55 24.38
N GLY A 200 -9.71 3.18 23.81
CA GLY A 200 -8.41 2.56 23.57
C GLY A 200 -8.42 1.62 22.36
N ILE A 201 -7.56 0.61 22.37
CA ILE A 201 -7.47 -0.36 21.29
C ILE A 201 -8.64 -1.34 21.38
N ILE A 202 -9.30 -1.53 20.26
CA ILE A 202 -10.33 -2.53 20.01
C ILE A 202 -9.70 -3.61 19.16
N ALA A 203 -9.50 -4.80 19.72
CA ALA A 203 -8.93 -5.92 18.97
C ALA A 203 -10.06 -6.78 18.37
N TYR A 204 -9.93 -7.09 17.08
CA TYR A 204 -10.82 -8.01 16.39
C TYR A 204 -10.21 -9.41 16.40
N PHE A 205 -11.02 -10.38 16.78
CA PHE A 205 -10.52 -11.74 16.95
C PHE A 205 -11.49 -12.81 16.46
N LYS A 206 -10.94 -13.97 16.11
CA LYS A 206 -11.67 -15.22 15.91
C LYS A 206 -11.44 -16.13 17.11
N VAL A 207 -12.49 -16.66 17.70
CA VAL A 207 -12.39 -17.70 18.75
C VAL A 207 -12.15 -19.04 18.08
N VAL A 208 -10.99 -19.61 18.28
CA VAL A 208 -10.64 -20.95 17.78
C VAL A 208 -11.12 -22.00 18.77
N ASN A 209 -10.77 -21.85 20.04
CA ASN A 209 -11.20 -22.74 21.11
C ASN A 209 -11.68 -21.95 22.34
N GLY A 210 -12.52 -22.58 23.14
CA GLY A 210 -13.02 -22.01 24.40
C GLY A 210 -14.18 -21.06 24.21
N THR A 211 -14.51 -20.36 25.29
CA THR A 211 -15.57 -19.32 25.34
C THR A 211 -15.06 -18.17 26.18
N MET A 212 -15.13 -16.94 25.65
CA MET A 212 -14.81 -15.70 26.36
C MET A 212 -16.08 -15.05 26.90
N HIS A 213 -16.04 -14.56 28.14
CA HIS A 213 -17.11 -13.79 28.74
C HIS A 213 -16.68 -12.34 29.02
N SER A 214 -17.64 -11.43 29.01
CA SER A 214 -17.39 -10.06 29.47
C SER A 214 -16.97 -10.08 30.94
N GLY A 215 -15.87 -9.39 31.26
CA GLY A 215 -15.24 -9.37 32.59
C GLY A 215 -14.19 -10.46 32.83
N ASP A 216 -13.95 -11.35 31.87
CA ASP A 216 -12.87 -12.35 32.00
C ASP A 216 -11.50 -11.68 32.05
N ARG A 217 -10.60 -12.22 32.87
CA ARG A 217 -9.20 -11.84 32.88
C ARG A 217 -8.45 -12.60 31.79
N VAL A 218 -7.95 -11.88 30.79
CA VAL A 218 -7.30 -12.44 29.62
C VAL A 218 -5.81 -12.03 29.55
N ARG A 219 -5.02 -12.84 28.85
CA ARG A 219 -3.61 -12.59 28.57
C ARG A 219 -3.37 -12.63 27.07
N PHE A 220 -2.63 -11.66 26.56
CA PHE A 220 -2.04 -11.69 25.23
C PHE A 220 -0.75 -12.51 25.28
N PHE A 221 -0.66 -13.57 24.50
CA PHE A 221 0.35 -14.60 24.62
C PHE A 221 1.77 -14.09 24.34
N ASN A 222 1.95 -13.34 23.24
CA ASN A 222 3.25 -12.83 22.81
C ASN A 222 3.78 -11.70 23.72
N THR A 223 2.92 -10.80 24.15
CA THR A 223 3.33 -9.68 25.01
C THR A 223 3.35 -10.06 26.49
N GLY A 224 2.69 -11.17 26.86
CA GLY A 224 2.54 -11.63 28.25
C GLY A 224 1.69 -10.71 29.12
N LYS A 225 1.10 -9.65 28.55
CA LYS A 225 0.30 -8.65 29.28
C LYS A 225 -1.11 -9.16 29.57
N GLU A 226 -1.64 -8.77 30.73
CA GLU A 226 -2.94 -9.20 31.23
C GLU A 226 -3.89 -8.02 31.32
N TYR A 227 -5.13 -8.23 30.88
CA TYR A 227 -6.19 -7.23 30.89
C TYR A 227 -7.53 -7.85 31.27
N ASP A 228 -8.46 -7.01 31.70
CA ASP A 228 -9.85 -7.41 31.87
C ASP A 228 -10.58 -7.19 30.52
N ALA A 229 -11.41 -8.14 30.12
CA ALA A 229 -12.27 -8.04 28.95
C ALA A 229 -13.48 -7.16 29.30
N ASP A 230 -13.29 -5.85 29.40
CA ASP A 230 -14.31 -4.90 29.84
C ASP A 230 -15.58 -5.02 29.01
N GLU A 231 -15.43 -5.09 27.70
CA GLU A 231 -16.51 -5.31 26.76
C GLU A 231 -16.07 -6.30 25.67
N ILE A 232 -16.92 -7.26 25.36
CA ILE A 232 -16.80 -8.13 24.20
C ILE A 232 -18.09 -8.09 23.39
N GLY A 233 -18.01 -8.34 22.09
CA GLY A 233 -19.21 -8.33 21.25
C GLY A 233 -18.95 -8.79 19.83
N VAL A 234 -20.02 -8.75 19.05
CA VAL A 234 -20.00 -9.10 17.63
C VAL A 234 -20.10 -7.83 16.79
N LEU A 235 -19.58 -7.91 15.56
CA LEU A 235 -19.56 -6.82 14.60
C LEU A 235 -20.79 -6.94 13.69
N LYS A 236 -21.66 -5.95 13.75
CA LYS A 236 -22.68 -5.67 12.73
C LYS A 236 -22.27 -4.39 11.99
N LEU A 237 -23.19 -3.55 11.58
CA LEU A 237 -22.81 -2.22 11.08
C LEU A 237 -22.07 -1.39 12.16
N GLY A 238 -22.24 -1.75 13.42
CA GLY A 238 -21.53 -1.22 14.56
C GLY A 238 -21.27 -2.33 15.58
N MET A 239 -20.48 -2.03 16.58
CA MET A 239 -20.17 -2.94 17.68
C MET A 239 -21.43 -3.25 18.51
N GLN A 240 -21.75 -4.53 18.67
CA GLN A 240 -22.86 -5.00 19.52
C GLN A 240 -22.32 -5.81 20.68
N PRO A 241 -22.38 -5.27 21.92
CA PRO A 241 -21.93 -5.98 23.12
C PRO A 241 -22.70 -7.28 23.33
N THR A 242 -21.99 -8.32 23.73
CA THR A 242 -22.54 -9.63 24.10
C THR A 242 -21.97 -10.09 25.44
N LYS A 243 -22.66 -11.03 26.10
CA LYS A 243 -22.18 -11.58 27.37
C LYS A 243 -21.09 -12.61 27.18
N SER A 244 -21.10 -13.33 26.07
CA SER A 244 -20.14 -14.38 25.77
C SER A 244 -19.97 -14.57 24.27
N ILE A 245 -18.79 -15.00 23.86
CA ILE A 245 -18.45 -15.40 22.48
C ILE A 245 -17.72 -16.75 22.56
N SER A 246 -18.26 -17.76 21.86
CA SER A 246 -17.74 -19.13 21.87
C SER A 246 -16.99 -19.47 20.60
N ALA A 247 -16.24 -20.57 20.62
CA ALA A 247 -15.47 -21.12 19.50
C ALA A 247 -16.24 -21.07 18.18
N GLY A 248 -15.52 -20.71 17.12
CA GLY A 248 -16.02 -20.53 15.76
C GLY A 248 -16.55 -19.13 15.43
N ASN A 249 -16.77 -18.26 16.40
CA ASN A 249 -17.29 -16.91 16.15
C ASN A 249 -16.16 -15.90 15.99
N VAL A 250 -16.49 -14.83 15.27
CA VAL A 250 -15.69 -13.60 15.12
C VAL A 250 -16.30 -12.52 16.00
N GLY A 251 -15.44 -11.74 16.67
CA GLY A 251 -15.89 -10.66 17.54
C GLY A 251 -14.80 -9.67 17.86
N TYR A 252 -15.10 -8.78 18.79
CA TYR A 252 -14.18 -7.76 19.28
C TYR A 252 -14.06 -7.79 20.80
N ILE A 253 -12.92 -7.28 21.30
CA ILE A 253 -12.65 -7.03 22.71
C ILE A 253 -12.17 -5.60 22.92
N ILE A 254 -12.65 -4.98 24.00
CA ILE A 254 -12.19 -3.71 24.53
C ILE A 254 -11.68 -3.96 25.94
N SER A 255 -10.43 -3.58 26.19
CA SER A 255 -9.70 -3.82 27.43
C SER A 255 -8.96 -2.58 27.93
N GLY A 256 -9.33 -1.38 27.46
CA GLY A 256 -8.72 -0.13 27.87
C GLY A 256 -7.24 0.04 27.52
N ILE A 257 -6.72 -0.76 26.59
CA ILE A 257 -5.33 -0.73 26.15
C ILE A 257 -5.08 0.54 25.33
N LYS A 258 -4.02 1.29 25.66
CA LYS A 258 -3.73 2.60 25.05
C LYS A 258 -2.55 2.59 24.07
N THR A 259 -1.75 1.53 24.08
CA THR A 259 -0.49 1.46 23.34
C THR A 259 -0.54 0.31 22.34
N SER A 260 -0.32 0.59 21.05
CA SER A 260 -0.37 -0.42 19.97
C SER A 260 0.64 -1.56 20.14
N THR A 261 1.77 -1.30 20.78
CA THR A 261 2.79 -2.32 21.05
C THR A 261 2.33 -3.41 22.01
N GLU A 262 1.21 -3.21 22.71
CA GLU A 262 0.66 -4.17 23.68
C GLU A 262 -0.34 -5.15 23.06
N VAL A 263 -0.85 -4.85 21.87
CA VAL A 263 -1.73 -5.72 21.08
C VAL A 263 -1.13 -5.88 19.69
N LYS A 264 -0.54 -7.02 19.44
CA LYS A 264 -0.03 -7.34 18.11
C LYS A 264 -1.07 -8.13 17.33
N VAL A 265 -1.22 -7.79 16.06
CA VAL A 265 -2.01 -8.62 15.13
C VAL A 265 -1.27 -9.94 14.94
N GLY A 266 -2.00 -11.06 14.95
CA GLY A 266 -1.43 -12.41 15.01
C GLY A 266 -1.17 -12.93 16.41
N ASP A 267 -1.43 -12.13 17.46
CA ASP A 267 -1.31 -12.61 18.85
C ASP A 267 -2.48 -13.53 19.23
N THR A 268 -2.24 -14.36 20.23
CA THR A 268 -3.25 -15.24 20.81
C THR A 268 -3.75 -14.67 22.12
N ILE A 269 -5.08 -14.55 22.27
CA ILE A 269 -5.71 -14.21 23.55
C ILE A 269 -6.11 -15.51 24.25
N THR A 270 -5.76 -15.63 25.53
CA THR A 270 -6.11 -16.78 26.40
C THR A 270 -6.57 -16.31 27.78
N HIS A 271 -7.24 -17.17 28.55
CA HIS A 271 -7.57 -16.88 29.95
C HIS A 271 -6.34 -16.95 30.86
N VAL A 272 -6.24 -16.04 31.82
CA VAL A 272 -5.19 -16.07 32.84
C VAL A 272 -5.36 -17.29 33.78
N ALA A 273 -6.59 -17.61 34.15
CA ALA A 273 -6.90 -18.69 35.08
C ALA A 273 -6.71 -20.09 34.45
N ARG A 274 -6.93 -20.21 33.14
CA ARG A 274 -6.80 -21.48 32.38
C ARG A 274 -6.16 -21.20 31.03
N PRO A 275 -4.85 -20.91 30.98
CA PRO A 275 -4.18 -20.55 29.74
C PRO A 275 -4.09 -21.75 28.79
N CYS A 276 -4.09 -21.45 27.49
CA CYS A 276 -3.72 -22.45 26.49
C CYS A 276 -2.24 -22.81 26.58
N VAL A 277 -1.88 -24.01 26.11
CA VAL A 277 -0.51 -24.52 26.15
C VAL A 277 0.35 -23.88 25.07
N GLU A 278 -0.24 -23.68 23.89
CA GLU A 278 0.44 -23.16 22.68
C GLU A 278 -0.31 -21.96 22.11
N ALA A 279 0.43 -21.00 21.57
CA ALA A 279 -0.16 -19.93 20.79
C ALA A 279 -0.67 -20.48 19.46
N ILE A 280 -1.67 -19.82 18.88
CA ILE A 280 -2.04 -20.03 17.48
C ILE A 280 -0.87 -19.51 16.62
N GLU A 281 -0.57 -20.20 15.53
CA GLU A 281 0.41 -19.70 14.58
C GLU A 281 -0.02 -18.31 14.08
N GLY A 282 0.83 -17.34 14.36
CA GLY A 282 0.55 -15.93 14.08
C GLY A 282 0.94 -15.53 12.67
N PHE A 283 0.79 -14.24 12.39
CA PHE A 283 1.20 -13.68 11.10
C PHE A 283 2.64 -13.18 11.17
N GLU A 284 3.33 -13.20 10.04
CA GLU A 284 4.58 -12.45 9.89
C GLU A 284 4.31 -10.95 10.06
N GLU A 285 5.27 -10.22 10.64
CA GLU A 285 5.16 -8.76 10.71
C GLU A 285 5.27 -8.17 9.30
N ALA A 286 4.41 -7.19 9.02
CA ALA A 286 4.49 -6.44 7.76
C ALA A 286 5.85 -5.73 7.65
N LYS A 287 6.59 -5.99 6.59
CA LYS A 287 7.88 -5.34 6.34
C LYS A 287 7.68 -4.22 5.33
N PRO A 288 8.01 -2.97 5.69
CA PRO A 288 7.97 -1.88 4.74
C PRO A 288 8.91 -2.16 3.56
N MET A 289 8.43 -1.84 2.37
CA MET A 289 9.17 -2.04 1.12
C MET A 289 9.60 -0.71 0.48
N VAL A 290 8.84 0.35 0.75
CA VAL A 290 9.05 1.70 0.22
C VAL A 290 9.28 2.66 1.37
N PHE A 291 10.26 3.54 1.24
CA PHE A 291 10.64 4.51 2.27
C PHE A 291 10.67 5.92 1.69
N ALA A 292 10.05 6.86 2.39
CA ALA A 292 10.12 8.28 2.07
C ALA A 292 10.31 9.12 3.34
N GLY A 293 10.96 10.27 3.19
CA GLY A 293 10.98 11.27 4.23
C GLY A 293 9.67 12.06 4.21
N VAL A 294 9.06 12.27 5.35
CA VAL A 294 7.84 13.06 5.55
C VAL A 294 8.17 14.23 6.44
N TYR A 295 7.99 15.44 5.94
CA TYR A 295 8.37 16.69 6.60
C TYR A 295 7.18 17.62 6.71
N PRO A 296 6.99 18.32 7.83
CA PRO A 296 5.95 19.35 7.93
C PRO A 296 6.31 20.55 7.05
N ILE A 297 5.30 21.28 6.58
CA ILE A 297 5.52 22.51 5.82
C ILE A 297 6.18 23.58 6.71
N GLU A 298 5.63 23.78 7.89
CA GLU A 298 6.18 24.71 8.87
C GLU A 298 7.01 23.94 9.91
N ALA A 299 8.21 24.42 10.22
CA ALA A 299 9.11 23.74 11.15
C ALA A 299 8.52 23.59 12.57
N GLU A 300 7.58 24.46 12.93
CA GLU A 300 6.89 24.47 14.23
C GLU A 300 5.96 23.26 14.38
N ASP A 301 5.45 22.69 13.27
CA ASP A 301 4.49 21.58 13.26
C ASP A 301 5.16 20.19 13.43
N PHE A 302 6.46 20.12 13.68
CA PHE A 302 7.19 18.85 13.82
C PHE A 302 6.63 17.94 14.92
N GLU A 303 6.28 18.49 16.09
CA GLU A 303 5.71 17.68 17.18
C GLU A 303 4.25 17.27 16.89
N ASP A 304 3.49 18.10 16.17
CA ASP A 304 2.13 17.77 15.75
C ASP A 304 2.15 16.68 14.65
N LEU A 305 3.12 16.72 13.74
CA LEU A 305 3.36 15.64 12.78
C LEU A 305 3.72 14.32 13.48
N ARG A 306 4.58 14.38 14.52
CA ARG A 306 4.90 13.20 15.34
C ARG A 306 3.64 12.59 15.93
N ALA A 307 2.83 13.41 16.61
CA ALA A 307 1.60 12.97 17.25
C ALA A 307 0.59 12.39 16.25
N SER A 308 0.54 12.95 15.04
CA SER A 308 -0.32 12.47 13.95
C SER A 308 0.15 11.12 13.42
N LEU A 309 1.45 10.94 13.18
CA LEU A 309 2.03 9.66 12.77
C LEU A 309 1.86 8.56 13.84
N GLU A 310 2.03 8.90 15.13
CA GLU A 310 1.77 7.97 16.24
C GLU A 310 0.31 7.50 16.24
N LYS A 311 -0.65 8.40 16.04
CA LYS A 311 -2.07 8.06 15.95
C LYS A 311 -2.39 7.22 14.72
N LEU A 312 -1.80 7.54 13.56
CA LEU A 312 -1.96 6.72 12.35
C LEU A 312 -1.41 5.31 12.55
N GLN A 313 -0.23 5.17 13.16
CA GLN A 313 0.39 3.86 13.43
C GLN A 313 -0.46 2.98 14.37
N LEU A 314 -1.27 3.58 15.24
CA LEU A 314 -2.22 2.82 16.08
C LEU A 314 -3.29 2.09 15.24
N ASN A 315 -3.63 2.63 14.08
CA ASN A 315 -4.62 2.09 13.17
C ASN A 315 -4.01 1.38 11.95
N ASP A 316 -2.69 1.51 11.77
CA ASP A 316 -1.96 0.99 10.62
C ASP A 316 -0.63 0.40 11.09
N ALA A 317 -0.66 -0.89 11.40
CA ALA A 317 0.50 -1.61 11.92
C ALA A 317 1.66 -1.74 10.91
N ALA A 318 1.40 -1.48 9.63
CA ALA A 318 2.40 -1.53 8.57
C ALA A 318 3.21 -0.23 8.46
N LEU A 319 2.66 0.89 8.94
CA LEU A 319 3.35 2.17 8.97
C LEU A 319 4.47 2.16 10.01
N THR A 320 5.69 2.38 9.57
CA THR A 320 6.85 2.58 10.46
C THR A 320 7.40 3.98 10.27
N PHE A 321 7.89 4.62 11.33
CA PHE A 321 8.54 5.92 11.21
C PHE A 321 9.62 6.10 12.26
N GLN A 322 10.63 6.89 11.92
CA GLN A 322 11.72 7.29 12.81
C GLN A 322 12.14 8.71 12.50
N PRO A 323 12.60 9.49 13.50
CA PRO A 323 13.05 10.84 13.29
C PRO A 323 14.18 10.93 12.25
N GLU A 324 14.10 11.92 11.39
CA GLU A 324 15.10 12.22 10.38
C GLU A 324 15.31 13.73 10.28
N SER A 325 16.46 14.14 9.79
CA SER A 325 16.74 15.53 9.47
C SER A 325 17.29 15.67 8.06
N SER A 326 16.83 16.68 7.34
CA SER A 326 17.31 17.07 6.02
C SER A 326 17.90 18.47 6.09
N VAL A 327 19.02 18.71 5.42
CA VAL A 327 19.62 20.05 5.33
C VAL A 327 18.69 21.01 4.60
N ALA A 328 17.90 20.50 3.63
CA ALA A 328 16.98 21.30 2.83
C ALA A 328 15.62 21.50 3.49
N LEU A 329 15.08 20.49 4.23
CA LEU A 329 13.71 20.46 4.73
C LEU A 329 13.60 20.59 6.26
N GLY A 330 14.71 20.54 6.99
CA GLY A 330 14.71 20.59 8.45
C GLY A 330 14.42 19.23 9.09
N PHE A 331 13.66 19.24 10.21
CA PHE A 331 13.30 18.03 10.93
C PHE A 331 12.01 17.39 10.39
N GLY A 332 12.02 16.08 10.29
CA GLY A 332 10.89 15.28 9.80
C GLY A 332 11.04 13.82 10.23
N PHE A 333 10.40 12.92 9.49
CA PHE A 333 10.41 11.50 9.78
C PHE A 333 10.70 10.69 8.51
N ARG A 334 11.55 9.68 8.62
CA ARG A 334 11.68 8.62 7.63
C ARG A 334 10.58 7.62 7.88
N CYS A 335 9.61 7.55 6.96
CA CYS A 335 8.49 6.64 7.02
C CYS A 335 8.71 5.44 6.10
N GLY A 336 8.28 4.27 6.55
CA GLY A 336 8.24 3.04 5.77
C GLY A 336 6.81 2.63 5.46
N PHE A 337 6.58 2.23 4.21
CA PHE A 337 5.27 1.92 3.64
C PHE A 337 5.31 0.56 2.94
N LEU A 338 4.16 -0.09 2.79
CA LEU A 338 4.03 -1.34 2.04
C LEU A 338 4.27 -1.14 0.53
N GLY A 339 3.80 -0.02 0.00
CA GLY A 339 3.93 0.36 -1.40
C GLY A 339 3.60 1.82 -1.63
N LEU A 340 3.49 2.23 -2.89
CA LEU A 340 3.18 3.63 -3.25
C LEU A 340 1.76 4.03 -2.89
N LEU A 341 0.78 3.17 -3.15
CA LEU A 341 -0.61 3.47 -2.81
C LEU A 341 -0.77 3.63 -1.31
N HIS A 342 -0.08 2.81 -0.51
CA HIS A 342 -0.07 2.96 0.94
C HIS A 342 0.53 4.31 1.36
N MET A 343 1.64 4.75 0.74
CA MET A 343 2.25 6.06 0.99
C MET A 343 1.28 7.21 0.68
N GLU A 344 0.61 7.17 -0.48
CA GLU A 344 -0.38 8.17 -0.88
C GLU A 344 -1.56 8.24 0.10
N ILE A 345 -2.05 7.08 0.55
CA ILE A 345 -3.14 7.00 1.52
C ILE A 345 -2.74 7.61 2.86
N VAL A 346 -1.54 7.29 3.36
CA VAL A 346 -1.03 7.89 4.61
C VAL A 346 -0.90 9.40 4.47
N GLN A 347 -0.42 9.91 3.33
CA GLN A 347 -0.31 11.34 3.07
C GLN A 347 -1.69 12.02 3.04
N GLU A 348 -2.67 11.45 2.34
CA GLU A 348 -4.03 11.99 2.31
C GLU A 348 -4.73 11.93 3.68
N ARG A 349 -4.44 10.91 4.48
CA ARG A 349 -4.96 10.80 5.85
C ARG A 349 -4.34 11.84 6.78
N LEU A 350 -3.04 12.15 6.64
CA LEU A 350 -2.41 13.24 7.38
C LEU A 350 -3.08 14.57 7.10
N ASP A 351 -3.37 14.86 5.83
CA ASP A 351 -4.08 16.08 5.41
C ASP A 351 -5.52 16.10 5.95
N ARG A 352 -6.33 15.06 5.67
CA ARG A 352 -7.77 15.07 5.95
C ARG A 352 -8.15 14.84 7.41
N GLU A 353 -7.45 13.92 8.10
CA GLU A 353 -7.79 13.52 9.48
C GLU A 353 -7.10 14.40 10.54
N PHE A 354 -5.94 14.98 10.19
CA PHE A 354 -5.10 15.73 11.13
C PHE A 354 -4.82 17.17 10.72
N ASP A 355 -5.34 17.63 9.56
CA ASP A 355 -5.08 18.98 9.01
C ASP A 355 -3.56 19.27 8.91
N MET A 356 -2.81 18.23 8.51
CA MET A 356 -1.35 18.23 8.48
C MET A 356 -0.83 18.17 7.04
N ASP A 357 -0.50 19.32 6.49
CA ASP A 357 0.15 19.42 5.19
C ASP A 357 1.62 18.98 5.29
N VAL A 358 2.00 18.00 4.47
CA VAL A 358 3.36 17.44 4.50
C VAL A 358 4.05 17.47 3.14
N ILE A 359 5.38 17.49 3.19
CA ILE A 359 6.26 17.30 2.04
C ILE A 359 6.81 15.88 2.12
N THR A 360 6.68 15.12 1.04
CA THR A 360 7.30 13.81 0.90
C THR A 360 8.54 13.90 0.01
N THR A 361 9.59 13.16 0.36
CA THR A 361 10.77 13.01 -0.51
C THR A 361 10.53 11.91 -1.54
N VAL A 362 11.36 11.85 -2.57
CA VAL A 362 11.34 10.76 -3.56
C VAL A 362 11.35 9.40 -2.85
N PRO A 363 10.38 8.51 -3.14
CA PRO A 363 10.33 7.20 -2.52
C PRO A 363 11.55 6.36 -2.92
N ASN A 364 12.12 5.67 -1.95
CA ASN A 364 13.24 4.76 -2.11
C ASN A 364 12.90 3.39 -1.55
N VAL A 365 13.65 2.39 -1.98
CA VAL A 365 13.58 1.04 -1.41
C VAL A 365 14.68 0.82 -0.38
N SER A 366 14.61 -0.26 0.40
CA SER A 366 15.68 -0.66 1.30
C SER A 366 16.82 -1.32 0.53
N TYR A 367 18.04 -0.88 0.77
CA TYR A 367 19.26 -1.45 0.18
C TYR A 367 20.13 -2.08 1.26
N LYS A 368 20.76 -3.20 0.95
CA LYS A 368 21.79 -3.81 1.82
C LYS A 368 23.17 -3.43 1.29
N VAL A 369 23.91 -2.68 2.08
CA VAL A 369 25.25 -2.22 1.75
C VAL A 369 26.25 -2.99 2.59
N TYR A 370 27.12 -3.74 1.94
CA TYR A 370 28.20 -4.49 2.59
C TYR A 370 29.48 -3.69 2.46
N THR A 371 30.16 -3.51 3.58
CA THR A 371 31.43 -2.82 3.65
C THR A 371 32.60 -3.82 3.61
N LYS A 372 33.81 -3.36 3.27
CA LYS A 372 35.00 -4.20 3.12
C LYS A 372 35.47 -4.87 4.42
N ASP A 373 35.05 -4.35 5.55
CA ASP A 373 35.25 -4.92 6.89
C ASP A 373 34.24 -6.00 7.26
N GLY A 374 33.27 -6.27 6.37
CA GLY A 374 32.28 -7.34 6.49
C GLY A 374 31.00 -6.93 7.22
N GLU A 375 30.83 -5.67 7.57
CA GLU A 375 29.59 -5.19 8.15
C GLU A 375 28.50 -5.00 7.07
N MET A 376 27.24 -5.26 7.45
CA MET A 376 26.06 -5.04 6.61
C MET A 376 25.25 -3.88 7.19
N HIS A 377 25.01 -2.86 6.37
CA HIS A 377 24.18 -1.72 6.69
C HIS A 377 22.92 -1.74 5.84
N GLU A 378 21.76 -1.62 6.48
CA GLU A 378 20.52 -1.42 5.78
C GLU A 378 20.29 0.08 5.56
N VAL A 379 20.17 0.49 4.29
CA VAL A 379 20.12 1.89 3.89
C VAL A 379 18.77 2.17 3.23
N HIS A 380 17.96 3.01 3.87
CA HIS A 380 16.66 3.46 3.37
C HIS A 380 16.72 4.89 2.80
N ASN A 381 17.79 5.63 3.12
CA ASN A 381 18.01 6.99 2.65
C ASN A 381 19.36 7.09 1.94
N PRO A 382 19.42 7.59 0.68
CA PRO A 382 20.67 7.80 -0.02
C PRO A 382 21.69 8.68 0.72
N ALA A 383 21.21 9.60 1.60
CA ALA A 383 22.08 10.42 2.43
C ALA A 383 22.86 9.60 3.48
N GLY A 384 22.32 8.46 3.92
CA GLY A 384 22.95 7.53 4.87
C GLY A 384 23.92 6.53 4.24
N MET A 385 24.22 6.63 2.94
CA MET A 385 25.17 5.73 2.26
C MET A 385 26.57 5.92 2.84
N PRO A 386 27.28 4.82 3.17
CA PRO A 386 28.70 4.86 3.48
C PRO A 386 29.54 5.45 2.34
N ASP A 387 30.77 5.88 2.64
CA ASP A 387 31.69 6.34 1.60
C ASP A 387 31.94 5.24 0.57
N VAL A 388 31.93 5.60 -0.71
CA VAL A 388 32.10 4.64 -1.83
C VAL A 388 33.39 3.83 -1.70
N THR A 389 34.42 4.37 -1.05
CA THR A 389 35.73 3.70 -0.88
C THR A 389 35.69 2.52 0.09
N VAL A 390 34.74 2.50 1.04
CA VAL A 390 34.57 1.42 2.02
C VAL A 390 33.54 0.37 1.59
N ILE A 391 32.73 0.67 0.57
CA ILE A 391 31.72 -0.26 0.07
C ILE A 391 32.38 -1.41 -0.69
N ASP A 392 32.00 -2.64 -0.38
CA ASP A 392 32.34 -3.85 -1.12
C ASP A 392 31.27 -4.14 -2.19
N ARG A 393 30.00 -4.27 -1.78
CA ARG A 393 28.88 -4.50 -2.69
C ARG A 393 27.60 -3.89 -2.16
N ILE A 394 26.66 -3.62 -3.07
CA ILE A 394 25.30 -3.16 -2.76
C ILE A 394 24.34 -4.20 -3.30
N GLU A 395 23.36 -4.59 -2.48
CA GLU A 395 22.28 -5.46 -2.89
C GLU A 395 20.95 -4.68 -2.87
N GLU A 396 20.17 -4.82 -3.93
CA GLU A 396 18.85 -4.21 -4.07
C GLU A 396 17.73 -5.27 -3.96
N PRO A 397 16.54 -4.90 -3.46
CA PRO A 397 15.41 -5.82 -3.37
C PRO A 397 14.88 -6.13 -4.78
N TYR A 398 14.67 -7.42 -5.03
CA TYR A 398 14.03 -7.95 -6.23
C TYR A 398 12.62 -8.43 -5.92
N ILE A 399 11.76 -8.30 -6.89
CA ILE A 399 10.41 -8.84 -6.87
C ILE A 399 10.24 -9.83 -8.00
N ARG A 400 9.32 -10.78 -7.81
CA ARG A 400 8.75 -11.56 -8.90
C ARG A 400 7.43 -10.92 -9.27
N ALA A 401 7.40 -10.35 -10.47
CA ALA A 401 6.27 -9.64 -11.04
C ALA A 401 5.50 -10.58 -11.98
N SER A 402 4.19 -10.64 -11.80
CA SER A 402 3.24 -11.30 -12.71
C SER A 402 2.46 -10.23 -13.49
N VAL A 403 2.52 -10.31 -14.80
CA VAL A 403 1.75 -9.45 -15.71
C VAL A 403 0.81 -10.33 -16.52
N ILE A 404 -0.49 -10.14 -16.35
CA ILE A 404 -1.49 -10.82 -17.17
C ILE A 404 -2.02 -9.84 -18.21
N THR A 405 -1.99 -10.25 -19.47
CA THR A 405 -2.40 -9.41 -20.60
C THR A 405 -2.90 -10.25 -21.78
N THR A 406 -3.43 -9.58 -22.80
CA THR A 406 -3.78 -10.22 -24.07
C THR A 406 -2.58 -10.24 -25.02
N SER A 407 -2.56 -11.17 -25.97
CA SER A 407 -1.47 -11.39 -26.93
C SER A 407 -1.00 -10.12 -27.67
N ASN A 408 -1.91 -9.17 -27.91
CA ASN A 408 -1.63 -7.93 -28.63
C ASN A 408 -0.67 -6.98 -27.89
N PHE A 409 -0.57 -7.06 -26.58
CA PHE A 409 0.23 -6.14 -25.75
C PHE A 409 1.54 -6.74 -25.24
N ILE A 410 1.82 -8.01 -25.53
CA ILE A 410 3.02 -8.72 -25.04
C ILE A 410 4.30 -7.98 -25.45
N GLY A 411 4.47 -7.64 -26.71
CA GLY A 411 5.67 -6.97 -27.21
C GLY A 411 5.97 -5.64 -26.49
N PRO A 412 5.02 -4.70 -26.43
CA PRO A 412 5.17 -3.46 -25.67
C PRO A 412 5.49 -3.67 -24.20
N ILE A 413 4.83 -4.64 -23.53
CA ILE A 413 5.04 -4.96 -22.12
C ILE A 413 6.44 -5.54 -21.90
N MET A 414 6.86 -6.48 -22.74
CA MET A 414 8.22 -7.01 -22.67
C MET A 414 9.28 -5.92 -22.84
N THR A 415 9.06 -4.98 -23.76
CA THR A 415 9.95 -3.83 -23.94
C THR A 415 10.02 -2.96 -22.69
N LEU A 416 8.88 -2.70 -22.04
CA LEU A 416 8.82 -1.96 -20.78
C LEU A 416 9.59 -2.68 -19.67
N CYS A 417 9.32 -3.99 -19.47
CA CYS A 417 9.98 -4.79 -18.43
C CYS A 417 11.49 -4.88 -18.63
N LEU A 418 11.94 -5.11 -19.86
CA LEU A 418 13.38 -5.12 -20.19
C LEU A 418 14.03 -3.75 -19.96
N GLY A 419 13.34 -2.66 -20.31
CA GLY A 419 13.81 -1.28 -20.04
C GLY A 419 13.93 -0.97 -18.54
N LYS A 420 13.25 -1.73 -17.69
CA LYS A 420 13.27 -1.68 -16.22
C LYS A 420 14.16 -2.79 -15.60
N ARG A 421 15.12 -3.29 -16.35
CA ARG A 421 16.05 -4.35 -15.94
C ARG A 421 15.38 -5.68 -15.55
N GLY A 422 14.18 -5.93 -16.08
CA GLY A 422 13.44 -7.15 -15.82
C GLY A 422 14.07 -8.35 -16.53
N GLU A 423 14.18 -9.46 -15.82
CA GLU A 423 14.61 -10.76 -16.32
C GLU A 423 13.39 -11.65 -16.52
N LEU A 424 13.14 -12.10 -17.77
CA LEU A 424 12.00 -12.98 -18.06
C LEU A 424 12.22 -14.34 -17.40
N VAL A 425 11.28 -14.75 -16.55
CA VAL A 425 11.31 -16.05 -15.87
C VAL A 425 10.48 -17.07 -16.64
N LYS A 426 9.24 -16.71 -16.99
CA LYS A 426 8.28 -17.62 -17.60
C LYS A 426 7.25 -16.83 -18.41
N GLN A 427 6.68 -17.51 -19.40
CA GLN A 427 5.59 -17.00 -20.20
C GLN A 427 4.63 -18.16 -20.49
N GLU A 428 3.38 -18.02 -20.08
CA GLU A 428 2.36 -19.07 -20.22
C GLU A 428 1.03 -18.50 -20.70
N TYR A 429 0.32 -19.29 -21.50
CA TYR A 429 -1.08 -19.02 -21.80
C TYR A 429 -1.94 -19.51 -20.63
N ILE A 430 -2.79 -18.62 -20.09
CA ILE A 430 -3.76 -18.99 -19.06
C ILE A 430 -4.99 -19.60 -19.73
N SER A 431 -5.59 -18.88 -20.66
CA SER A 431 -6.75 -19.33 -21.44
C SER A 431 -6.95 -18.43 -22.66
N GLY A 432 -7.31 -19.03 -23.80
CA GLY A 432 -7.63 -18.30 -25.03
C GLY A 432 -6.49 -17.41 -25.52
N ASP A 433 -6.69 -16.09 -25.50
CA ASP A 433 -5.71 -15.07 -25.88
C ASP A 433 -4.99 -14.40 -24.69
N ARG A 434 -5.25 -14.86 -23.46
CA ARG A 434 -4.63 -14.34 -22.25
C ARG A 434 -3.35 -15.06 -21.91
N MET A 435 -2.37 -14.28 -21.52
CA MET A 435 -1.03 -14.74 -21.18
C MET A 435 -0.55 -14.14 -19.86
N GLU A 436 0.05 -14.97 -19.03
CA GLU A 436 0.84 -14.56 -17.90
C GLU A 436 2.32 -14.48 -18.28
N ILE A 437 2.97 -13.38 -17.88
CA ILE A 437 4.39 -13.16 -18.08
C ILE A 437 5.02 -12.88 -16.71
N LEU A 438 5.91 -13.77 -16.29
CA LEU A 438 6.63 -13.63 -15.02
C LEU A 438 8.01 -13.01 -15.24
N TYR A 439 8.31 -11.98 -14.50
CA TYR A 439 9.61 -11.29 -14.49
C TYR A 439 10.18 -11.22 -13.09
N ASP A 440 11.49 -11.42 -12.98
CA ASP A 440 12.25 -10.95 -11.81
C ASP A 440 12.75 -9.53 -12.09
N MET A 441 12.37 -8.57 -11.23
CA MET A 441 12.64 -7.15 -11.46
C MET A 441 13.14 -6.47 -10.17
N PRO A 442 14.03 -5.47 -10.28
CA PRO A 442 14.40 -4.65 -9.14
C PRO A 442 13.19 -3.80 -8.69
N LEU A 443 12.86 -3.84 -7.40
CA LEU A 443 11.73 -3.08 -6.85
C LEU A 443 11.88 -1.58 -7.10
N GLY A 444 13.09 -1.03 -6.98
CA GLY A 444 13.35 0.41 -7.21
C GLY A 444 13.01 0.92 -8.61
N GLU A 445 12.99 0.05 -9.62
CA GLU A 445 12.61 0.43 -10.99
C GLU A 445 11.09 0.48 -11.21
N ILE A 446 10.32 -0.08 -10.27
CA ILE A 446 8.86 -0.21 -10.38
C ILE A 446 8.17 0.91 -9.61
N VAL A 447 8.73 1.30 -8.47
CA VAL A 447 8.12 2.20 -7.50
C VAL A 447 7.68 3.54 -8.10
N ILE A 448 8.33 4.09 -9.13
CA ILE A 448 8.05 5.46 -9.57
C ILE A 448 7.00 5.56 -10.67
N ASP A 449 7.09 4.80 -11.76
CA ASP A 449 6.26 5.06 -12.95
C ASP A 449 5.83 3.80 -13.73
N PHE A 450 6.16 2.63 -13.22
CA PHE A 450 5.95 1.38 -13.95
C PHE A 450 4.46 1.07 -14.17
N TYR A 451 3.65 1.21 -13.13
CA TYR A 451 2.22 0.87 -13.19
C TYR A 451 1.46 1.76 -14.19
N ASP A 452 1.71 3.07 -14.16
CA ASP A 452 1.08 4.01 -15.08
C ASP A 452 1.48 3.77 -16.53
N LYS A 453 2.76 3.46 -16.76
CA LYS A 453 3.24 3.07 -18.08
C LYS A 453 2.62 1.76 -18.55
N LEU A 454 2.56 0.76 -17.68
CA LEU A 454 1.94 -0.54 -17.99
C LEU A 454 0.47 -0.35 -18.38
N LYS A 455 -0.29 0.41 -17.58
CA LYS A 455 -1.69 0.74 -17.86
C LYS A 455 -1.86 1.49 -19.19
N SER A 456 -1.00 2.47 -19.44
CA SER A 456 -1.03 3.26 -20.67
C SER A 456 -0.75 2.43 -21.92
N ILE A 457 0.34 1.65 -21.95
CA ILE A 457 0.72 0.85 -23.13
C ILE A 457 -0.24 -0.31 -23.40
N SER A 458 -0.85 -0.85 -22.37
CA SER A 458 -1.84 -1.93 -22.46
C SER A 458 -3.27 -1.42 -22.63
N LYS A 459 -3.50 -0.11 -22.65
CA LYS A 459 -4.83 0.52 -22.65
C LYS A 459 -5.74 0.00 -21.52
N GLY A 460 -5.16 -0.35 -20.39
CA GLY A 460 -5.86 -0.92 -19.25
C GLY A 460 -6.14 -2.43 -19.32
N TYR A 461 -5.65 -3.14 -20.37
CA TYR A 461 -5.83 -4.59 -20.52
C TYR A 461 -4.77 -5.43 -19.81
N ALA A 462 -3.75 -4.82 -19.19
CA ALA A 462 -2.78 -5.56 -18.38
C ALA A 462 -3.07 -5.37 -16.90
N SER A 463 -3.10 -6.46 -16.16
CA SER A 463 -3.06 -6.48 -14.71
C SER A 463 -1.66 -6.82 -14.22
N PHE A 464 -1.31 -6.35 -13.04
CA PHE A 464 0.01 -6.47 -12.45
C PHE A 464 -0.10 -6.84 -10.99
N ASP A 465 0.72 -7.80 -10.59
CA ASP A 465 0.91 -8.18 -9.20
C ASP A 465 2.36 -8.59 -8.96
N TRP A 466 2.80 -8.60 -7.72
CA TRP A 466 4.18 -8.93 -7.39
C TRP A 466 4.35 -9.42 -5.95
N HIS A 467 5.40 -10.20 -5.72
CA HIS A 467 5.85 -10.56 -4.38
C HIS A 467 7.37 -10.40 -4.25
N HIS A 468 7.84 -10.19 -3.03
CA HIS A 468 9.26 -10.04 -2.74
C HIS A 468 10.03 -11.31 -3.10
N ASN A 469 11.16 -11.17 -3.82
CA ASN A 469 12.00 -12.27 -4.30
C ASN A 469 13.47 -12.11 -3.88
N GLY A 470 13.69 -11.70 -2.64
CA GLY A 470 15.01 -11.57 -2.05
C GLY A 470 15.79 -10.32 -2.48
N PHE A 471 17.09 -10.34 -2.22
CA PHE A 471 18.02 -9.27 -2.56
C PHE A 471 19.07 -9.81 -3.54
N ARG A 472 19.51 -8.97 -4.49
CA ARG A 472 20.55 -9.33 -5.46
C ARG A 472 21.61 -8.23 -5.56
N PRO A 473 22.91 -8.58 -5.72
CA PRO A 473 23.97 -7.60 -5.96
C PRO A 473 23.69 -6.78 -7.22
N SER A 474 23.93 -5.47 -7.14
CA SER A 474 23.71 -4.55 -8.25
C SER A 474 24.72 -3.42 -8.28
N ASN A 475 25.00 -2.91 -9.48
CA ASN A 475 25.92 -1.79 -9.70
C ASN A 475 25.20 -0.45 -9.52
N LEU A 476 24.85 -0.14 -8.28
CA LEU A 476 24.14 1.08 -7.93
C LEU A 476 25.11 2.22 -7.65
N VAL A 477 24.68 3.43 -7.95
CA VAL A 477 25.40 4.67 -7.67
C VAL A 477 24.47 5.68 -7.02
N LYS A 478 25.01 6.48 -6.11
CA LYS A 478 24.29 7.62 -5.55
C LYS A 478 24.32 8.75 -6.55
N LEU A 479 23.15 9.22 -6.91
CA LEU A 479 22.94 10.39 -7.75
C LEU A 479 22.51 11.56 -6.87
N ASP A 480 23.32 12.60 -6.85
CA ASP A 480 23.06 13.82 -6.11
C ASP A 480 22.60 14.95 -7.05
N ILE A 481 21.61 15.72 -6.61
CA ILE A 481 21.17 16.93 -7.31
C ILE A 481 21.75 18.15 -6.60
N LEU A 482 22.40 19.01 -7.34
CA LEU A 482 22.99 20.24 -6.83
C LEU A 482 22.29 21.47 -7.45
N LEU A 483 21.92 22.41 -6.62
CA LEU A 483 21.42 23.72 -7.02
C LEU A 483 22.47 24.77 -6.70
N ASN A 484 23.00 25.44 -7.74
CA ASN A 484 24.10 26.40 -7.62
C ASN A 484 25.37 25.85 -6.95
N GLY A 485 25.56 24.53 -6.98
CA GLY A 485 26.68 23.82 -6.36
C GLY A 485 26.42 23.31 -4.95
N GLU A 486 25.27 23.59 -4.38
CA GLU A 486 24.83 23.05 -3.08
C GLU A 486 23.97 21.81 -3.29
N GLN A 487 24.26 20.75 -2.58
CA GLN A 487 23.52 19.49 -2.65
C GLN A 487 22.15 19.63 -1.99
N VAL A 488 21.13 19.11 -2.67
CA VAL A 488 19.77 18.98 -2.15
C VAL A 488 19.55 17.51 -1.79
N ASP A 489 19.73 17.18 -0.53
CA ASP A 489 19.67 15.81 -0.02
C ASP A 489 18.31 15.14 -0.24
N ALA A 490 17.22 15.89 -0.17
CA ALA A 490 15.86 15.43 -0.42
C ALA A 490 15.63 14.92 -1.88
N LEU A 491 16.48 15.31 -2.83
CA LEU A 491 16.43 14.89 -4.23
C LEU A 491 17.52 13.85 -4.57
N SER A 492 18.32 13.43 -3.60
CA SER A 492 19.31 12.37 -3.80
C SER A 492 18.63 11.01 -3.94
N THR A 493 19.10 10.18 -4.88
CA THR A 493 18.54 8.84 -5.12
C THR A 493 19.65 7.83 -5.44
N LEU A 494 19.35 6.54 -5.23
CA LEU A 494 20.17 5.43 -5.69
C LEU A 494 19.61 4.93 -7.02
N THR A 495 20.46 4.82 -8.02
CA THR A 495 20.08 4.35 -9.35
C THR A 495 21.15 3.44 -9.93
N HIS A 496 20.77 2.56 -10.87
CA HIS A 496 21.73 1.74 -11.58
C HIS A 496 22.67 2.62 -12.42
N ARG A 497 23.96 2.27 -12.44
CA ARG A 497 25.00 3.07 -13.11
C ARG A 497 24.68 3.35 -14.57
N ASP A 498 24.13 2.38 -15.29
CA ASP A 498 23.82 2.51 -16.72
C ASP A 498 22.66 3.49 -16.97
N ASN A 499 21.74 3.62 -16.02
CA ASN A 499 20.59 4.51 -16.11
C ASN A 499 20.83 5.90 -15.51
N ALA A 500 21.94 6.07 -14.77
CA ALA A 500 22.20 7.28 -13.97
C ALA A 500 22.27 8.56 -14.82
N GLU A 501 22.89 8.52 -16.01
CA GLU A 501 22.99 9.70 -16.88
C GLU A 501 21.62 10.10 -17.45
N SER A 502 20.85 9.15 -17.97
CA SER A 502 19.53 9.40 -18.54
C SER A 502 18.53 9.88 -17.47
N PHE A 503 18.59 9.29 -16.29
CA PHE A 503 17.76 9.69 -15.15
C PHE A 503 18.15 11.08 -14.65
N GLY A 504 19.44 11.35 -14.43
CA GLY A 504 19.92 12.66 -14.00
C GLY A 504 19.59 13.78 -14.97
N ARG A 505 19.62 13.51 -16.30
CA ARG A 505 19.22 14.48 -17.33
C ARG A 505 17.73 14.81 -17.24
N ARG A 506 16.86 13.80 -17.20
CA ARG A 506 15.42 14.01 -17.04
C ARG A 506 15.07 14.79 -15.76
N MET A 507 15.72 14.46 -14.65
CA MET A 507 15.55 15.16 -13.39
C MET A 507 15.94 16.64 -13.50
N CYS A 508 17.09 16.95 -14.11
CA CYS A 508 17.51 18.34 -14.33
C CYS A 508 16.56 19.12 -15.25
N GLU A 509 16.07 18.49 -16.33
CA GLU A 509 15.10 19.10 -17.24
C GLU A 509 13.80 19.42 -16.52
N LYS A 510 13.27 18.49 -15.75
CA LYS A 510 12.04 18.66 -14.99
C LYS A 510 12.16 19.74 -13.91
N LEU A 511 13.24 19.72 -13.15
CA LEU A 511 13.52 20.77 -12.16
C LEU A 511 13.63 22.15 -12.81
N LYS A 512 14.16 22.25 -14.03
CA LYS A 512 14.20 23.51 -14.78
C LYS A 512 12.82 24.03 -15.15
N GLU A 513 11.86 23.16 -15.44
CA GLU A 513 10.47 23.52 -15.74
C GLU A 513 9.73 23.99 -14.49
N LEU A 514 9.94 23.29 -13.37
CA LEU A 514 9.25 23.52 -12.11
C LEU A 514 9.81 24.72 -11.32
N LEU A 515 11.14 24.95 -11.37
CA LEU A 515 11.77 26.04 -10.60
C LEU A 515 11.40 27.41 -11.16
N PRO A 516 10.84 28.31 -10.33
CA PRO A 516 10.51 29.66 -10.75
C PRO A 516 11.78 30.46 -11.07
N ARG A 517 11.71 31.30 -12.10
CA ARG A 517 12.82 32.19 -12.47
C ARG A 517 13.07 33.21 -11.37
N GLN A 518 14.29 33.22 -10.85
CA GLN A 518 14.75 34.19 -9.85
C GLN A 518 15.56 35.36 -10.48
N GLN A 519 16.07 36.26 -9.68
CA GLN A 519 16.87 37.39 -10.16
C GLN A 519 18.31 37.01 -10.57
N PHE A 520 18.70 35.74 -10.33
CA PHE A 520 19.98 35.17 -10.74
C PHE A 520 19.74 33.82 -11.44
N ASP A 521 20.75 33.36 -12.20
CA ASP A 521 20.68 32.06 -12.87
C ASP A 521 20.82 30.94 -11.84
N ILE A 522 19.94 29.95 -11.89
CA ILE A 522 20.01 28.75 -11.07
C ILE A 522 20.65 27.63 -11.92
N ALA A 523 21.82 27.18 -11.52
CA ALA A 523 22.45 26.00 -12.11
C ALA A 523 21.92 24.74 -11.44
N ILE A 524 21.31 23.85 -12.20
CA ILE A 524 20.83 22.55 -11.78
C ILE A 524 21.84 21.52 -12.29
N GLN A 525 22.38 20.68 -11.44
CA GLN A 525 23.39 19.70 -11.80
C GLN A 525 23.05 18.35 -11.18
N ALA A 526 23.19 17.28 -11.95
CA ALA A 526 23.17 15.92 -11.45
C ALA A 526 24.61 15.39 -11.40
N ALA A 527 25.01 14.81 -10.28
CA ALA A 527 26.37 14.36 -10.03
C ALA A 527 26.43 12.96 -9.42
N ILE A 528 27.46 12.21 -9.74
CA ILE A 528 27.86 10.95 -9.09
C ILE A 528 29.19 11.22 -8.40
N GLY A 529 29.17 11.36 -7.09
CA GLY A 529 30.32 11.85 -6.33
C GLY A 529 30.77 13.23 -6.82
N ALA A 530 32.02 13.38 -7.22
CA ALA A 530 32.56 14.65 -7.75
C ALA A 530 32.27 14.87 -9.26
N LYS A 531 31.74 13.87 -9.97
CA LYS A 531 31.53 13.94 -11.42
C LYS A 531 30.12 14.42 -11.75
N ILE A 532 30.03 15.59 -12.40
CA ILE A 532 28.76 16.09 -12.96
C ILE A 532 28.45 15.32 -14.24
N ILE A 533 27.26 14.72 -14.32
CA ILE A 533 26.80 13.91 -15.45
C ILE A 533 25.72 14.61 -16.29
N ALA A 534 24.95 15.54 -15.69
CA ALA A 534 23.98 16.33 -16.40
C ALA A 534 23.93 17.74 -15.81
N ARG A 535 23.56 18.73 -16.64
CA ARG A 535 23.44 20.12 -16.22
C ARG A 535 22.37 20.85 -17.01
N GLU A 536 21.52 21.60 -16.28
CA GLU A 536 20.56 22.54 -16.83
C GLU A 536 20.66 23.90 -16.13
N THR A 537 20.02 24.92 -16.66
CA THR A 537 20.06 26.26 -16.08
C THR A 537 18.72 26.96 -16.22
N VAL A 538 18.13 27.37 -15.10
CA VAL A 538 16.98 28.29 -15.09
C VAL A 538 17.51 29.72 -15.25
N LYS A 539 17.18 30.34 -16.36
CA LYS A 539 17.63 31.71 -16.65
C LYS A 539 16.92 32.73 -15.76
N GLN A 540 17.68 33.69 -15.28
CA GLN A 540 17.19 34.80 -14.46
C GLN A 540 16.11 35.63 -15.13
N VAL A 541 15.26 36.30 -14.35
CA VAL A 541 14.39 37.37 -14.84
C VAL A 541 15.28 38.57 -15.21
N ARG A 542 15.29 38.94 -16.47
CA ARG A 542 16.02 40.12 -16.95
C ARG A 542 15.19 41.38 -16.71
N LYS A 543 15.67 42.24 -15.81
CA LYS A 543 15.17 43.59 -15.68
C LYS A 543 15.95 44.50 -16.66
N ASP A 544 15.28 45.14 -17.60
CA ASP A 544 15.92 46.07 -18.50
C ASP A 544 16.27 47.37 -17.75
N VAL A 545 17.51 47.42 -17.25
CA VAL A 545 18.01 48.61 -16.53
C VAL A 545 18.37 49.75 -17.45
N LEU A 546 18.34 49.49 -18.77
CA LEU A 546 18.63 50.50 -19.81
C LEU A 546 17.37 51.19 -20.37
N ALA A 547 16.17 50.66 -20.08
CA ALA A 547 14.89 51.17 -20.58
C ALA A 547 14.66 52.67 -20.29
N LYS A 548 15.26 53.17 -19.19
CA LYS A 548 15.17 54.58 -18.81
C LYS A 548 16.38 55.44 -19.25
N CYS A 549 17.31 54.85 -20.02
CA CYS A 549 18.48 55.58 -20.51
C CYS A 549 18.21 56.13 -21.92
N TYR A 550 17.63 57.34 -21.97
CA TYR A 550 17.50 58.10 -23.21
C TYR A 550 18.87 58.79 -23.52
N GLY A 551 19.39 58.54 -24.74
CA GLY A 551 20.61 59.16 -25.25
C GLY A 551 21.84 58.26 -25.34
N GLY A 552 22.83 58.66 -26.11
CA GLY A 552 24.01 57.86 -26.49
C GLY A 552 25.12 57.72 -25.46
N ASP A 553 24.88 57.96 -24.15
CA ASP A 553 25.92 57.82 -23.10
C ASP A 553 26.28 56.33 -22.86
N VAL A 554 27.26 55.90 -23.64
CA VAL A 554 27.81 54.54 -23.59
C VAL A 554 28.45 54.24 -22.24
N SER A 555 29.08 55.22 -21.63
CA SER A 555 29.77 55.07 -20.32
C SER A 555 28.78 54.79 -19.19
N ARG A 556 27.65 55.51 -19.19
CA ARG A 556 26.57 55.30 -18.19
C ARG A 556 25.88 53.97 -18.34
N LYS A 557 25.60 53.56 -19.60
CA LYS A 557 25.04 52.22 -19.93
C LYS A 557 25.95 51.09 -19.41
N ARG A 558 27.28 51.22 -19.65
CA ARG A 558 28.28 50.25 -19.19
C ARG A 558 28.36 50.17 -17.68
N LYS A 559 28.38 51.32 -16.96
CA LYS A 559 28.37 51.36 -15.49
C LYS A 559 27.12 50.73 -14.88
N LEU A 560 25.94 50.95 -15.47
CA LEU A 560 24.70 50.35 -15.02
C LEU A 560 24.68 48.84 -15.22
N LEU A 561 25.17 48.32 -16.35
CA LEU A 561 25.31 46.88 -16.59
C LEU A 561 26.34 46.25 -15.66
N GLU A 562 27.47 46.91 -15.37
CA GLU A 562 28.46 46.42 -14.42
C GLU A 562 27.91 46.38 -12.96
N LYS A 563 27.15 47.39 -12.57
CA LYS A 563 26.50 47.47 -11.27
C LYS A 563 25.42 46.37 -11.15
N GLN A 564 24.67 46.13 -12.21
CA GLN A 564 23.73 45.01 -12.24
C GLN A 564 24.43 43.67 -12.13
N LYS A 565 25.55 43.47 -12.86
CA LYS A 565 26.35 42.24 -12.81
C LYS A 565 26.95 41.98 -11.40
N LYS A 566 27.47 43.03 -10.78
CA LYS A 566 27.97 42.94 -9.38
C LYS A 566 26.84 42.63 -8.38
N GLY A 567 25.72 43.32 -8.50
CA GLY A 567 24.54 43.08 -7.65
C GLY A 567 24.02 41.63 -7.78
N LYS A 568 23.94 41.10 -9.00
CA LYS A 568 23.55 39.70 -9.24
C LYS A 568 24.55 38.69 -8.69
N LYS A 569 25.85 38.95 -8.82
CA LYS A 569 26.89 38.11 -8.19
C LYS A 569 26.79 38.06 -6.67
N ARG A 570 26.47 39.22 -6.05
CA ARG A 570 26.27 39.30 -4.59
C ARG A 570 24.99 38.61 -4.13
N MET A 571 23.89 38.75 -4.89
CA MET A 571 22.64 38.03 -4.63
C MET A 571 22.81 36.51 -4.74
N LYS A 572 23.57 36.03 -5.73
CA LYS A 572 23.90 34.60 -5.88
C LYS A 572 24.72 34.05 -4.71
N GLN A 573 25.52 34.89 -4.03
CA GLN A 573 26.32 34.49 -2.86
C GLN A 573 25.51 34.48 -1.55
N ILE A 574 24.40 35.21 -1.47
CA ILE A 574 23.58 35.40 -0.27
C ILE A 574 22.26 34.61 -0.36
N GLY A 575 21.79 34.31 -1.56
CA GLY A 575 20.50 33.64 -1.78
C GLY A 575 20.65 32.13 -1.80
N ASN A 576 20.18 31.44 -0.77
CA ASN A 576 19.83 30.02 -0.89
C ASN A 576 18.71 29.90 -1.93
N VAL A 577 18.80 28.90 -2.78
CA VAL A 577 17.70 28.56 -3.69
C VAL A 577 16.67 27.83 -2.84
N GLU A 578 15.61 28.53 -2.46
CA GLU A 578 14.45 27.88 -1.88
C GLU A 578 13.84 26.97 -2.94
N VAL A 579 13.80 25.68 -2.66
CA VAL A 579 13.10 24.71 -3.51
C VAL A 579 11.63 24.78 -3.11
N PRO A 580 10.73 25.32 -3.99
CA PRO A 580 9.32 25.36 -3.66
C PRO A 580 8.80 23.94 -3.41
N GLN A 581 7.98 23.76 -2.40
CA GLN A 581 7.38 22.49 -1.95
C GLN A 581 6.71 21.71 -3.09
N ILE A 582 6.00 22.44 -3.97
CA ILE A 582 5.38 21.90 -5.18
C ILE A 582 6.37 21.13 -6.08
N ILE A 583 7.66 21.47 -6.03
CA ILE A 583 8.67 20.81 -6.85
C ILE A 583 8.98 19.41 -6.36
N LEU A 584 9.11 19.23 -5.04
CA LEU A 584 9.39 17.92 -4.44
C LEU A 584 8.23 16.95 -4.70
N ASN A 585 7.00 17.42 -4.56
CA ASN A 585 5.80 16.62 -4.81
C ASN A 585 5.50 16.36 -6.31
N ASN A 586 6.02 17.18 -7.23
CA ASN A 586 5.76 17.07 -8.67
C ASN A 586 6.92 16.48 -9.49
N VAL A 587 8.10 16.32 -8.90
CA VAL A 587 9.22 15.63 -9.58
C VAL A 587 8.89 14.15 -9.83
N GLU A 588 7.97 13.57 -9.05
CA GLU A 588 7.57 12.17 -9.10
C GLU A 588 6.46 11.87 -10.13
N ARG A 589 5.59 12.84 -10.44
CA ARG A 589 4.32 12.57 -11.15
C ARG A 589 4.39 12.46 -12.68
N HIS A 590 5.56 12.31 -13.34
CA HIS A 590 5.60 12.05 -14.81
C HIS A 590 6.85 11.29 -15.26
#